data_5cd89a8510340c404572e10c6de7714f
#
_entry.id   5cd89a8510340c404572e10c6de7714f
#
_cell.length_a   1.000
_cell.length_b   1.000
_cell.length_c   1.000
_cell.angle_alpha   90.00
_cell.angle_beta   90.00
_cell.angle_gamma   90.00
#
_symmetry.space_group_name_H-M   'P 1'
#
loop_
_entity.id
_entity.type
_entity.pdbx_description
1 polymer ?
#
loop_
_entity_poly.entity_id
_entity_poly.type
_entity_poly.pdbx_seq_one_letter_code
_entity_poly.pdbx_strand_id
1 'polypeptide(L)'
;MARFCSVGALHGIAYKPPSRFPLASQNAARAFYWLHGQDCALARQFARAVYRAFFVDDRDISSPETVLDIGAGLGVDREALAAALQNPEIKARLKDEVDAALKVGVFGSPHVIIDGEAFFGADRLPQMERWLETGGF
;
A
#
# COMPACT_ATOMS: atom_id res chain seq x y z
N MET A 1 1.91 19.52 -5.87
CA MET A 1 1.68 18.48 -6.90
C MET A 1 2.79 18.38 -7.93
N ALA A 2 3.32 19.46 -8.47
CA ALA A 2 4.42 19.42 -9.44
C ALA A 2 5.69 18.66 -8.97
N ARG A 3 6.03 18.71 -7.68
CA ARG A 3 7.20 18.01 -7.11
C ARG A 3 7.13 16.47 -7.23
N PHE A 4 5.96 15.87 -7.10
CA PHE A 4 5.81 14.41 -7.20
C PHE A 4 6.02 13.89 -8.63
N CYS A 5 5.57 14.65 -9.63
CA CYS A 5 5.81 14.31 -11.04
C CYS A 5 7.30 14.35 -11.39
N SER A 6 8.04 15.34 -10.87
CA SER A 6 9.48 15.48 -11.13
C SER A 6 10.32 14.40 -10.45
N VAL A 7 9.97 13.98 -9.23
CA VAL A 7 10.65 12.87 -8.53
C VAL A 7 10.37 11.53 -9.21
N GLY A 8 9.14 11.27 -9.67
CA GLY A 8 8.81 10.08 -10.44
C GLY A 8 9.63 10.00 -11.74
N ALA A 9 9.72 11.09 -12.47
CA ALA A 9 10.54 11.19 -13.70
C ALA A 9 12.03 10.93 -13.43
N LEU A 10 12.57 11.47 -12.33
CA LEU A 10 13.97 11.27 -11.93
C LEU A 10 14.30 9.79 -11.70
N HIS A 11 13.36 9.03 -11.14
CA HIS A 11 13.53 7.60 -10.85
C HIS A 11 12.96 6.68 -11.94
N GLY A 12 12.51 7.21 -13.08
CA GLY A 12 11.90 6.41 -14.16
C GLY A 12 10.60 5.74 -13.78
N ILE A 13 9.90 6.25 -12.75
CA ILE A 13 8.64 5.70 -12.25
C ILE A 13 7.48 6.41 -12.96
N ALA A 14 6.62 5.63 -13.62
CA ALA A 14 5.40 6.16 -14.19
C ALA A 14 4.49 6.70 -13.08
N TYR A 15 4.08 7.97 -13.20
CA TYR A 15 3.21 8.63 -12.23
C TYR A 15 2.25 9.59 -12.93
N LYS A 16 0.98 9.49 -12.58
CA LYS A 16 -0.06 10.46 -12.96
C LYS A 16 -0.75 10.94 -11.68
N PRO A 17 -0.88 12.25 -11.45
CA PRO A 17 -1.65 12.75 -10.33
C PRO A 17 -3.08 12.20 -10.38
N PRO A 18 -3.57 11.53 -9.32
CA PRO A 18 -4.92 11.01 -9.31
C PRO A 18 -5.95 12.13 -9.42
N SER A 19 -7.01 11.91 -10.20
CA SER A 19 -8.11 12.87 -10.37
C SER A 19 -8.91 13.05 -9.08
N ARG A 20 -8.89 12.03 -8.20
CA ARG A 20 -9.53 12.03 -6.87
C ARG A 20 -8.49 11.76 -5.80
N PHE A 21 -8.24 12.76 -4.95
CA PHE A 21 -7.36 12.63 -3.79
C PHE A 21 -7.78 13.66 -2.72
N PRO A 22 -7.92 13.29 -1.44
CA PRO A 22 -7.81 11.92 -0.90
C PRO A 22 -9.03 11.04 -1.24
N LEU A 23 -8.85 9.72 -1.17
CA LEU A 23 -9.93 8.76 -1.30
C LEU A 23 -9.83 7.64 -0.26
N ALA A 24 -10.92 6.89 -0.05
CA ALA A 24 -10.97 5.78 0.89
C ALA A 24 -10.30 4.54 0.30
N SER A 25 -9.18 4.09 0.90
CA SER A 25 -8.43 2.90 0.45
C SER A 25 -8.75 1.64 1.27
N GLN A 26 -9.76 1.67 2.12
CA GLN A 26 -10.09 0.60 3.08
C GLN A 26 -10.34 -0.75 2.41
N ASN A 27 -11.05 -0.77 1.27
CA ASN A 27 -11.32 -2.02 0.55
C ASN A 27 -10.04 -2.64 -0.02
N ALA A 28 -9.16 -1.82 -0.60
CA ALA A 28 -7.86 -2.29 -1.07
C ALA A 28 -6.98 -2.82 0.08
N ALA A 29 -6.98 -2.15 1.23
CA ALA A 29 -6.25 -2.60 2.41
C ALA A 29 -6.83 -3.91 2.99
N ARG A 30 -8.16 -4.07 3.06
CA ARG A 30 -8.80 -5.33 3.48
C ARG A 30 -8.43 -6.47 2.55
N ALA A 31 -8.50 -6.26 1.24
CA ALA A 31 -8.08 -7.24 0.24
C ALA A 31 -6.62 -7.65 0.44
N PHE A 32 -5.72 -6.68 0.65
CA PHE A 32 -4.31 -6.94 0.93
C PHE A 32 -4.13 -7.84 2.16
N TYR A 33 -4.75 -7.51 3.30
CA TYR A 33 -4.57 -8.31 4.52
C TYR A 33 -5.21 -9.70 4.43
N TRP A 34 -6.30 -9.84 3.70
CA TRP A 34 -6.88 -11.14 3.42
C TRP A 34 -5.95 -12.01 2.57
N LEU A 35 -5.41 -11.47 1.48
CA LEU A 35 -4.45 -12.16 0.62
C LEU A 35 -3.15 -12.47 1.37
N HIS A 36 -2.65 -11.53 2.18
CA HIS A 36 -1.43 -11.70 2.96
C HIS A 36 -1.52 -12.87 3.96
N GLY A 37 -2.71 -13.17 4.46
CA GLY A 37 -2.96 -14.34 5.30
C GLY A 37 -2.89 -15.67 4.55
N GLN A 38 -2.92 -15.65 3.22
CA GLN A 38 -2.90 -16.84 2.37
C GLN A 38 -1.58 -16.98 1.61
N ASP A 39 -1.16 -15.92 0.94
CA ASP A 39 0.06 -15.86 0.12
C ASP A 39 0.64 -14.44 0.13
N CYS A 40 1.78 -14.28 0.81
CA CYS A 40 2.49 -13.00 0.90
C CYS A 40 3.00 -12.49 -0.46
N ALA A 41 3.32 -13.38 -1.41
CA ALA A 41 3.80 -12.98 -2.73
C ALA A 41 2.65 -12.41 -3.55
N LEU A 42 1.49 -13.07 -3.52
CA LEU A 42 0.26 -12.62 -4.18
C LEU A 42 -0.22 -11.28 -3.58
N ALA A 43 -0.18 -11.13 -2.25
CA ALA A 43 -0.53 -9.88 -1.59
C ALA A 43 0.36 -8.71 -2.06
N ARG A 44 1.67 -8.93 -2.22
CA ARG A 44 2.60 -7.93 -2.76
C ARG A 44 2.32 -7.57 -4.21
N GLN A 45 1.97 -8.56 -5.04
CA GLN A 45 1.56 -8.32 -6.43
C GLN A 45 0.27 -7.50 -6.47
N PHE A 46 -0.69 -7.84 -5.63
CA PHE A 46 -1.94 -7.10 -5.49
C PHE A 46 -1.70 -5.64 -5.07
N ALA A 47 -0.87 -5.39 -4.05
CA ALA A 47 -0.53 -4.03 -3.62
C ALA A 47 0.09 -3.22 -4.75
N ARG A 48 1.03 -3.79 -5.51
CA ARG A 48 1.63 -3.12 -6.69
C ARG A 48 0.60 -2.80 -7.76
N ALA A 49 -0.33 -3.71 -8.02
CA ALA A 49 -1.41 -3.50 -8.98
C ALA A 49 -2.38 -2.39 -8.53
N VAL A 50 -2.68 -2.30 -7.23
CA VAL A 50 -3.49 -1.22 -6.65
C VAL A 50 -2.78 0.13 -6.79
N TYR A 51 -1.49 0.22 -6.45
CA TYR A 51 -0.72 1.46 -6.64
C TYR A 51 -0.66 1.89 -8.10
N ARG A 52 -0.46 0.95 -9.02
CA ARG A 52 -0.48 1.23 -10.45
C ARG A 52 -1.84 1.74 -10.89
N ALA A 53 -2.91 1.05 -10.53
CA ALA A 53 -4.28 1.44 -10.85
C ALA A 53 -4.57 2.88 -10.41
N PHE A 54 -4.12 3.27 -9.22
CA PHE A 54 -4.37 4.58 -8.65
C PHE A 54 -3.42 5.67 -9.19
N PHE A 55 -2.11 5.43 -9.19
CA PHE A 55 -1.10 6.45 -9.50
C PHE A 55 -0.65 6.48 -10.98
N VAL A 56 -1.10 5.55 -11.81
CA VAL A 56 -0.76 5.52 -13.23
C VAL A 56 -2.02 5.54 -14.08
N ASP A 57 -2.96 4.64 -13.77
CA ASP A 57 -4.15 4.42 -14.60
C ASP A 57 -5.35 5.28 -14.17
N ASP A 58 -5.21 6.06 -13.07
CA ASP A 58 -6.23 6.98 -12.51
C ASP A 58 -7.57 6.29 -12.21
N ARG A 59 -7.51 5.03 -11.73
CA ARG A 59 -8.68 4.26 -11.34
C ARG A 59 -9.11 4.56 -9.91
N ASP A 60 -10.40 4.59 -9.66
CA ASP A 60 -10.99 4.79 -8.34
C ASP A 60 -10.90 3.50 -7.49
N ILE A 61 -9.85 3.39 -6.67
CA ILE A 61 -9.64 2.24 -5.77
C ILE A 61 -10.52 2.26 -4.51
N SER A 62 -11.33 3.29 -4.31
CA SER A 62 -12.35 3.29 -3.24
C SER A 62 -13.54 2.41 -3.60
N SER A 63 -13.77 2.20 -4.90
CA SER A 63 -14.81 1.31 -5.41
C SER A 63 -14.46 -0.15 -5.14
N PRO A 64 -15.35 -0.93 -4.48
CA PRO A 64 -15.17 -2.37 -4.35
C PRO A 64 -14.96 -3.08 -5.67
N GLU A 65 -15.68 -2.68 -6.73
CA GLU A 65 -15.58 -3.27 -8.06
C GLU A 65 -14.17 -3.16 -8.64
N THR A 66 -13.54 -2.00 -8.51
CA THR A 66 -12.15 -1.80 -8.95
C THR A 66 -11.19 -2.75 -8.20
N VAL A 67 -11.39 -2.92 -6.90
CA VAL A 67 -10.58 -3.83 -6.06
C VAL A 67 -10.76 -5.28 -6.50
N LEU A 68 -12.01 -5.69 -6.77
CA LEU A 68 -12.34 -7.04 -7.27
C LEU A 68 -11.76 -7.30 -8.64
N ASP A 69 -11.81 -6.32 -9.56
CA ASP A 69 -11.21 -6.43 -10.90
C ASP A 69 -9.69 -6.62 -10.84
N ILE A 70 -9.01 -5.87 -9.95
CA ILE A 70 -7.57 -5.99 -9.74
C ILE A 70 -7.24 -7.40 -9.23
N GLY A 71 -7.99 -7.90 -8.25
CA GLY A 71 -7.81 -9.25 -7.73
C GLY A 71 -8.03 -10.33 -8.78
N ALA A 72 -9.11 -10.23 -9.55
CA ALA A 72 -9.43 -11.16 -10.63
C ALA A 72 -8.34 -11.19 -11.71
N GLY A 73 -7.76 -10.03 -12.04
CA GLY A 73 -6.62 -9.92 -12.97
C GLY A 73 -5.36 -10.65 -12.50
N LEU A 74 -5.26 -10.97 -11.21
CA LEU A 74 -4.18 -11.75 -10.60
C LEU A 74 -4.58 -13.22 -10.31
N GLY A 75 -5.75 -13.65 -10.79
CA GLY A 75 -6.26 -15.00 -10.59
C GLY A 75 -6.95 -15.24 -9.25
N VAL A 76 -7.25 -14.18 -8.49
CA VAL A 76 -8.00 -14.29 -7.24
C VAL A 76 -9.48 -14.52 -7.53
N ASP A 77 -10.08 -15.46 -6.82
CA ASP A 77 -11.51 -15.71 -6.92
C ASP A 77 -12.30 -14.47 -6.50
N ARG A 78 -13.15 -13.98 -7.40
CA ARG A 78 -13.88 -12.72 -7.22
C ARG A 78 -14.91 -12.78 -6.10
N GLU A 79 -15.61 -13.90 -5.96
CA GLU A 79 -16.65 -14.08 -4.94
C GLU A 79 -16.03 -14.21 -3.56
N ALA A 80 -14.94 -14.98 -3.44
CA ALA A 80 -14.18 -15.10 -2.21
C ALA A 80 -13.60 -13.76 -1.76
N LEU A 81 -13.06 -12.97 -2.69
CA LEU A 81 -12.56 -11.63 -2.40
C LEU A 81 -13.68 -10.69 -1.97
N ALA A 82 -14.84 -10.72 -2.66
CA ALA A 82 -15.99 -9.91 -2.28
C ALA A 82 -16.49 -10.23 -0.87
N ALA A 83 -16.57 -11.51 -0.51
CA ALA A 83 -16.91 -11.95 0.83
C ALA A 83 -15.87 -11.47 1.86
N ALA A 84 -14.58 -11.54 1.54
CA ALA A 84 -13.49 -11.10 2.40
C ALA A 84 -13.58 -9.59 2.72
N LEU A 85 -13.96 -8.75 1.77
CA LEU A 85 -14.13 -7.30 1.99
C LEU A 85 -15.20 -6.99 3.04
N GLN A 86 -16.18 -7.88 3.22
CA GLN A 86 -17.26 -7.74 4.20
C GLN A 86 -16.99 -8.48 5.51
N ASN A 87 -16.00 -9.37 5.53
CA ASN A 87 -15.67 -10.18 6.69
C ASN A 87 -15.30 -9.31 7.91
N PRO A 88 -16.00 -9.47 9.06
CA PRO A 88 -15.71 -8.70 10.27
C PRO A 88 -14.29 -8.89 10.80
N GLU A 89 -13.71 -10.09 10.68
CA GLU A 89 -12.35 -10.38 11.13
C GLU A 89 -11.31 -9.61 10.32
N ILE A 90 -11.51 -9.50 8.99
CA ILE A 90 -10.62 -8.72 8.13
C ILE A 90 -10.75 -7.21 8.42
N LYS A 91 -11.97 -6.74 8.70
CA LYS A 91 -12.20 -5.35 9.13
C LYS A 91 -11.52 -5.05 10.46
N ALA A 92 -11.63 -5.96 11.43
CA ALA A 92 -10.96 -5.84 12.72
C ALA A 92 -9.44 -5.87 12.56
N ARG A 93 -8.90 -6.81 11.78
CA ARG A 93 -7.46 -6.88 11.49
C ARG A 93 -6.92 -5.57 10.92
N LEU A 94 -7.58 -4.99 9.94
CA LEU A 94 -7.15 -3.68 9.37
C LEU A 94 -7.13 -2.60 10.45
N LYS A 95 -8.14 -2.56 11.32
CA LYS A 95 -8.19 -1.61 12.43
C LYS A 95 -7.01 -1.81 13.39
N ASP A 96 -6.75 -3.04 13.78
CA ASP A 96 -5.66 -3.38 14.70
C ASP A 96 -4.28 -3.00 14.13
N GLU A 97 -4.05 -3.22 12.83
CA GLU A 97 -2.82 -2.82 12.14
C GLU A 97 -2.65 -1.30 12.09
N VAL A 98 -3.75 -0.56 11.84
CA VAL A 98 -3.73 0.92 11.91
C VAL A 98 -3.44 1.40 13.31
N ASP A 99 -4.11 0.84 14.33
CA ASP A 99 -3.90 1.18 15.73
C ASP A 99 -2.46 0.88 16.17
N ALA A 100 -1.89 -0.24 15.73
CA ALA A 100 -0.49 -0.60 15.99
C ALA A 100 0.48 0.40 15.35
N ALA A 101 0.24 0.78 14.09
CA ALA A 101 1.05 1.77 13.40
C ALA A 101 1.02 3.14 14.13
N LEU A 102 -0.15 3.59 14.56
CA LEU A 102 -0.28 4.83 15.31
C LEU A 102 0.46 4.79 16.65
N LYS A 103 0.43 3.66 17.36
CA LYS A 103 1.13 3.47 18.65
C LYS A 103 2.65 3.61 18.53
N VAL A 104 3.23 3.19 17.38
CA VAL A 104 4.66 3.33 17.12
C VAL A 104 5.03 4.63 16.40
N GLY A 105 4.08 5.56 16.30
CA GLY A 105 4.31 6.91 15.79
C GLY A 105 4.31 7.06 14.27
N VAL A 106 3.75 6.11 13.53
CA VAL A 106 3.59 6.26 12.07
C VAL A 106 2.59 7.36 11.77
N PHE A 107 3.01 8.37 11.01
CA PHE A 107 2.22 9.56 10.67
C PHE A 107 2.10 9.80 9.16
N GLY A 108 2.72 8.96 8.33
CA GLY A 108 2.70 9.11 6.87
C GLY A 108 3.29 7.91 6.15
N SER A 109 3.39 8.00 4.83
CA SER A 109 3.93 6.94 3.97
C SER A 109 4.87 7.54 2.91
N PRO A 110 5.99 6.88 2.60
CA PRO A 110 6.52 5.69 3.26
C PRO A 110 7.09 5.99 4.65
N HIS A 111 6.86 5.08 5.60
CA HIS A 111 7.41 5.13 6.94
C HIS A 111 8.00 3.76 7.26
N VAL A 112 9.29 3.70 7.53
CA VAL A 112 10.02 2.46 7.79
C VAL A 112 10.67 2.56 9.15
N ILE A 113 10.57 1.50 9.95
CA ILE A 113 11.23 1.38 11.26
C ILE A 113 12.22 0.24 11.17
N ILE A 114 13.49 0.51 11.47
CA ILE A 114 14.58 -0.47 11.48
C ILE A 114 15.25 -0.38 12.84
N ASP A 115 15.25 -1.45 13.61
CA ASP A 115 15.84 -1.54 14.94
C ASP A 115 15.40 -0.41 15.91
N GLY A 116 14.16 0.05 15.77
CA GLY A 116 13.59 1.13 16.56
C GLY A 116 13.82 2.54 16.01
N GLU A 117 14.66 2.71 14.97
CA GLU A 117 14.87 3.99 14.31
C GLU A 117 13.85 4.19 13.18
N ALA A 118 13.26 5.38 13.09
CA ALA A 118 12.21 5.71 12.14
C ALA A 118 12.74 6.53 10.96
N PHE A 119 12.43 6.06 9.75
CA PHE A 119 12.75 6.70 8.48
C PHE A 119 11.48 7.07 7.75
N PHE A 120 11.24 8.38 7.56
CA PHE A 120 10.08 8.88 6.85
C PHE A 120 10.47 9.54 5.53
N GLY A 121 9.89 9.03 4.44
CA GLY A 121 10.10 9.56 3.09
C GLY A 121 10.99 8.67 2.22
N ALA A 122 10.74 8.70 0.91
CA ALA A 122 11.53 7.94 -0.07
C ALA A 122 12.98 8.48 -0.23
N ASP A 123 13.21 9.72 0.16
CA ASP A 123 14.53 10.37 0.19
C ASP A 123 15.42 9.81 1.31
N ARG A 124 14.88 9.01 2.22
CA ARG A 124 15.62 8.34 3.29
C ARG A 124 16.19 6.97 2.88
N LEU A 125 15.87 6.46 1.71
CA LEU A 125 16.38 5.15 1.24
C LEU A 125 17.91 5.01 1.35
N PRO A 126 18.75 5.99 0.95
CA PRO A 126 20.20 5.87 1.11
C PRO A 126 20.65 5.81 2.59
N GLN A 127 19.92 6.45 3.50
CA GLN A 127 20.20 6.39 4.93
C GLN A 127 19.82 5.01 5.51
N MET A 128 18.72 4.43 5.04
CA MET A 128 18.30 3.08 5.44
C MET A 128 19.31 2.03 4.96
N GLU A 129 19.78 2.13 3.72
CA GLU A 129 20.84 1.26 3.18
C GLU A 129 22.08 1.31 4.06
N ARG A 130 22.57 2.53 4.37
CA ARG A 130 23.72 2.70 5.26
C ARG A 130 23.49 2.13 6.66
N TRP A 131 22.31 2.34 7.24
CA TRP A 131 21.94 1.77 8.54
C TRP A 131 22.02 0.25 8.55
N LEU A 132 21.48 -0.41 7.50
CA LEU A 132 21.52 -1.86 7.35
C LEU A 132 22.96 -2.39 7.16
N GLU A 133 23.84 -1.63 6.53
CA GLU A 133 25.25 -2.00 6.32
C GLU A 133 26.09 -1.83 7.59
N THR A 134 25.86 -0.77 8.37
CA THR A 134 26.71 -0.40 9.51
C THR A 134 26.13 -0.78 10.87
N GLY A 135 24.85 -1.13 10.94
CA GLY A 135 24.14 -1.39 12.20
C GLY A 135 23.81 -0.14 13.01
N GLY A 136 23.85 1.03 12.39
CA GLY A 136 23.56 2.30 13.02
C GLY A 136 24.41 3.46 12.48
N PHE A 137 24.25 4.64 13.05
CA PHE A 137 25.11 5.82 12.77
C PHE A 137 26.08 6.04 13.90
#